data_faa6633b16973b5a8b7b6c3e8ff223b4
#
_entry.id   faa6633b16973b5a8b7b6c3e8ff223b4
#
_cell.length_a   1.000
_cell.length_b   1.000
_cell.length_c   1.000
_cell.angle_alpha   90.00
_cell.angle_beta   90.00
_cell.angle_gamma   90.00
#
_symmetry.space_group_name_H-M   'P 1'
#
loop_
_entity.id
_entity.type
_entity.pdbx_description
1 polymer ?
#
loop_
_entity_poly.entity_id
_entity_poly.type
_entity_poly.pdbx_seq_one_letter_code
_entity_poly.pdbx_strand_id
1 'polypeptide(L)'
;MSTSETRERVISEAMRWIGTPYRHQGSTRDVGCDCLGLVRGIWRSLYGREPEAPGAYAPDWAETSGHDRLMDAARKYCAEVERAQPGDLLVFRWRPQHAAKHLGILVAQDRFLHAYEAHEVLISPLIPQWRRRIAGVFAFPHLNPTSERQATWRH
;
A
#
# COMPACT_ATOMS: atom_id res chain seq x y z
N MET A 1 -4.86 -9.08 -18.04
CA MET A 1 -5.01 -9.78 -16.75
C MET A 1 -6.28 -9.30 -16.08
N SER A 2 -7.08 -10.19 -15.53
CA SER A 2 -8.35 -9.84 -14.91
C SER A 2 -8.13 -9.09 -13.58
N THR A 3 -9.20 -8.46 -13.08
CA THR A 3 -9.19 -7.82 -11.76
C THR A 3 -8.80 -8.80 -10.66
N SER A 4 -9.35 -10.01 -10.72
CA SER A 4 -9.05 -11.07 -9.75
C SER A 4 -7.58 -11.48 -9.78
N GLU A 5 -7.02 -11.63 -10.97
CA GLU A 5 -5.61 -11.98 -11.13
C GLU A 5 -4.68 -10.88 -10.64
N THR A 6 -5.04 -9.61 -10.91
CA THR A 6 -4.27 -8.48 -10.41
C THR A 6 -4.26 -8.46 -8.88
N ARG A 7 -5.42 -8.67 -8.25
CA ARG A 7 -5.51 -8.72 -6.79
C ARG A 7 -4.66 -9.85 -6.20
N GLU A 8 -4.68 -11.02 -6.82
CA GLU A 8 -3.86 -12.16 -6.38
C GLU A 8 -2.37 -11.83 -6.45
N ARG A 9 -1.93 -11.14 -7.52
CA ARG A 9 -0.54 -10.73 -7.67
C ARG A 9 -0.14 -9.69 -6.62
N VAL A 10 -1.04 -8.75 -6.30
CA VAL A 10 -0.79 -7.78 -5.23
C VAL A 10 -0.58 -8.48 -3.90
N ILE A 11 -1.46 -9.44 -3.55
CA ILE A 11 -1.36 -10.19 -2.31
C ILE A 11 -0.05 -10.98 -2.27
N SER A 12 0.28 -11.71 -3.33
CA SER A 12 1.51 -12.50 -3.38
C SER A 12 2.74 -11.65 -3.18
N GLU A 13 2.81 -10.48 -3.82
CA GLU A 13 3.94 -9.58 -3.65
C GLU A 13 3.98 -8.99 -2.24
N ALA A 14 2.83 -8.57 -1.71
CA ALA A 14 2.75 -8.03 -0.35
C ALA A 14 3.24 -9.03 0.70
N MET A 15 2.84 -10.28 0.56
CA MET A 15 3.24 -11.34 1.49
C MET A 15 4.75 -11.54 1.56
N ARG A 16 5.48 -11.23 0.49
CA ARG A 16 6.94 -11.32 0.46
C ARG A 16 7.62 -10.30 1.37
N TRP A 17 6.90 -9.25 1.76
CA TRP A 17 7.44 -8.18 2.61
C TRP A 17 7.29 -8.47 4.10
N ILE A 18 6.55 -9.51 4.49
CA ILE A 18 6.38 -9.85 5.91
C ILE A 18 7.73 -10.01 6.57
N GLY A 19 7.88 -9.39 7.75
CA GLY A 19 9.13 -9.40 8.51
C GLY A 19 10.09 -8.29 8.17
N THR A 20 9.84 -7.51 7.10
CA THR A 20 10.67 -6.34 6.78
C THR A 20 10.56 -5.33 7.93
N PRO A 21 11.71 -4.92 8.54
CA PRO A 21 11.67 -3.97 9.66
C PRO A 21 11.09 -2.63 9.27
N TYR A 22 10.42 -1.95 10.22
CA TYR A 22 9.95 -0.60 9.97
C TYR A 22 11.12 0.37 9.90
N ARG A 23 11.21 1.15 8.83
CA ARG A 23 12.20 2.23 8.67
C ARG A 23 11.56 3.38 7.95
N HIS A 24 11.60 4.56 8.57
CA HIS A 24 11.10 5.78 7.95
C HIS A 24 11.78 6.02 6.60
N GLN A 25 10.97 6.26 5.56
CA GLN A 25 11.37 6.45 4.16
C GLN A 25 11.97 5.21 3.47
N GLY A 26 12.11 4.10 4.19
CA GLY A 26 12.62 2.87 3.61
C GLY A 26 11.64 2.26 2.62
N SER A 27 12.16 1.60 1.59
CA SER A 27 11.37 0.90 0.58
C SER A 27 12.16 -0.28 -0.01
N THR A 28 12.86 -1.03 0.87
CA THR A 28 13.66 -2.18 0.45
C THR A 28 13.22 -3.41 1.24
N ARG A 29 12.72 -4.40 0.53
CA ARG A 29 12.26 -5.65 1.15
C ARG A 29 13.39 -6.26 1.99
N ASP A 30 13.02 -6.77 3.17
CA ASP A 30 13.91 -7.40 4.16
C ASP A 30 14.90 -6.45 4.83
N VAL A 31 15.07 -5.24 4.34
CA VAL A 31 15.99 -4.25 4.90
C VAL A 31 15.24 -3.20 5.71
N GLY A 32 14.18 -2.62 5.15
CA GLY A 32 13.39 -1.64 5.88
C GLY A 32 12.38 -0.93 4.99
N CYS A 33 11.20 -0.64 5.54
CA CYS A 33 10.18 0.15 4.86
C CYS A 33 9.24 0.80 5.86
N ASP A 34 8.66 1.93 5.48
CA ASP A 34 7.48 2.47 6.14
C ASP A 34 6.23 2.09 5.32
N CYS A 35 5.06 2.58 5.70
CA CYS A 35 3.83 2.20 5.01
C CYS A 35 3.82 2.64 3.54
N LEU A 36 4.32 3.83 3.26
CA LEU A 36 4.43 4.31 1.89
C LEU A 36 5.50 3.52 1.11
N GLY A 37 6.63 3.24 1.75
CA GLY A 37 7.71 2.46 1.15
C GLY A 37 7.29 1.04 0.81
N LEU A 38 6.44 0.43 1.63
CA LEU A 38 5.87 -0.89 1.34
C LEU A 38 5.07 -0.85 0.03
N VAL A 39 4.15 0.10 -0.09
CA VAL A 39 3.32 0.23 -1.28
C VAL A 39 4.17 0.57 -2.51
N ARG A 40 5.15 1.47 -2.37
CA ARG A 40 6.09 1.80 -3.44
C ARG A 40 6.86 0.56 -3.92
N GLY A 41 7.31 -0.26 -2.98
CA GLY A 41 8.04 -1.48 -3.30
C GLY A 41 7.19 -2.51 -4.02
N ILE A 42 5.97 -2.69 -3.56
CA ILE A 42 5.00 -3.57 -4.24
C ILE A 42 4.76 -3.05 -5.66
N TRP A 43 4.58 -1.75 -5.81
CA TRP A 43 4.34 -1.13 -7.11
C TRP A 43 5.53 -1.37 -8.08
N ARG A 44 6.76 -1.11 -7.62
CA ARG A 44 7.95 -1.35 -8.44
C ARG A 44 8.02 -2.80 -8.93
N SER A 45 7.73 -3.73 -8.02
CA SER A 45 7.81 -5.15 -8.34
C SER A 45 6.78 -5.56 -9.39
N LEU A 46 5.56 -5.02 -9.29
CA LEU A 46 4.47 -5.43 -10.18
C LEU A 46 4.44 -4.66 -11.50
N TYR A 47 4.77 -3.37 -11.47
CA TYR A 47 4.62 -2.49 -12.64
C TYR A 47 5.96 -2.06 -13.26
N GLY A 48 7.08 -2.48 -12.66
CA GLY A 48 8.41 -2.17 -13.16
C GLY A 48 8.95 -0.80 -12.80
N ARG A 49 8.13 0.05 -12.22
CA ARG A 49 8.53 1.40 -11.77
C ARG A 49 7.53 1.92 -10.74
N GLU A 50 7.93 2.97 -10.03
CA GLU A 50 7.03 3.68 -9.12
C GLU A 50 6.23 4.71 -9.90
N PRO A 51 4.99 5.01 -9.48
CA PRO A 51 4.18 6.04 -10.15
C PRO A 51 4.78 7.44 -9.98
N GLU A 52 5.36 7.71 -8.81
CA GLU A 52 6.13 8.94 -8.56
C GLU A 52 7.02 8.72 -7.34
N ALA A 53 8.13 9.46 -7.27
CA ALA A 53 9.00 9.44 -6.11
C ALA A 53 8.52 10.51 -5.11
N PRO A 54 8.32 10.16 -3.82
CA PRO A 54 7.79 11.12 -2.86
C PRO A 54 8.81 12.17 -2.41
N GLY A 55 10.09 11.97 -2.68
CA GLY A 55 11.14 12.81 -2.13
C GLY A 55 11.33 12.55 -0.63
N ALA A 56 12.10 13.41 0.02
CA ALA A 56 12.30 13.32 1.46
C ALA A 56 11.06 13.86 2.19
N TYR A 57 10.66 13.17 3.27
CA TYR A 57 9.53 13.59 4.08
C TYR A 57 9.80 13.31 5.55
N ALA A 58 9.24 14.17 6.45
CA ALA A 58 9.32 13.98 7.88
C ALA A 58 8.32 12.92 8.35
N PRO A 59 8.51 12.30 9.54
CA PRO A 59 7.57 11.30 10.05
C PRO A 59 6.12 11.83 10.18
N ASP A 60 5.96 13.13 10.40
CA ASP A 60 4.66 13.78 10.56
C ASP A 60 4.19 14.52 9.30
N TRP A 61 4.76 14.22 8.14
CA TRP A 61 4.51 14.96 6.91
C TRP A 61 3.04 15.03 6.52
N ALA A 62 2.31 13.95 6.75
CA ALA A 62 0.89 13.89 6.41
C ALA A 62 0.04 14.79 7.33
N GLU A 63 0.50 15.01 8.56
CA GLU A 63 -0.20 15.83 9.55
C GLU A 63 0.06 17.33 9.34
N THR A 64 1.26 17.68 8.87
CA THR A 64 1.71 19.08 8.79
C THR A 64 1.50 19.72 7.42
N SER A 65 1.26 18.92 6.37
CA SER A 65 1.19 19.45 5.00
C SER A 65 -0.08 20.22 4.69
N GLY A 66 -1.15 20.02 5.44
CA GLY A 66 -2.45 20.60 5.14
C GLY A 66 -3.16 20.00 3.94
N HIS A 67 -2.55 19.03 3.28
CA HIS A 67 -3.10 18.31 2.14
C HIS A 67 -3.23 16.84 2.46
N ASP A 68 -4.23 16.17 1.87
CA ASP A 68 -4.43 14.74 2.05
C ASP A 68 -3.65 13.98 0.97
N ARG A 69 -2.34 13.99 1.09
CA ARG A 69 -1.41 13.47 0.07
C ARG A 69 -1.60 12.00 -0.27
N LEU A 70 -1.83 11.18 0.75
CA LEU A 70 -2.03 9.75 0.52
C LEU A 70 -3.33 9.48 -0.24
N MET A 71 -4.41 10.15 0.15
CA MET A 71 -5.69 10.03 -0.55
C MET A 71 -5.60 10.56 -1.98
N ASP A 72 -4.93 11.70 -2.16
CA ASP A 72 -4.76 12.30 -3.49
C ASP A 72 -3.96 11.38 -4.41
N ALA A 73 -2.87 10.80 -3.92
CA ALA A 73 -2.06 9.87 -4.68
C ALA A 73 -2.83 8.59 -5.00
N ALA A 74 -3.57 8.05 -4.04
CA ALA A 74 -4.38 6.86 -4.25
C ALA A 74 -5.44 7.10 -5.34
N ARG A 75 -6.12 8.23 -5.29
CA ARG A 75 -7.11 8.60 -6.32
C ARG A 75 -6.50 8.80 -7.69
N LYS A 76 -5.26 9.30 -7.74
CA LYS A 76 -4.57 9.56 -9.00
C LYS A 76 -4.13 8.27 -9.70
N TYR A 77 -3.66 7.29 -8.95
CA TYR A 77 -3.04 6.09 -9.52
C TYR A 77 -3.87 4.83 -9.41
N CYS A 78 -4.88 4.81 -8.57
CA CYS A 78 -5.73 3.65 -8.32
C CYS A 78 -7.20 4.01 -8.52
N ALA A 79 -8.05 2.99 -8.64
CA ALA A 79 -9.48 3.19 -8.76
C ALA A 79 -10.14 3.06 -7.39
N GLU A 80 -10.85 4.10 -6.95
CA GLU A 80 -11.60 4.05 -5.70
C GLU A 80 -12.77 3.08 -5.84
N VAL A 81 -12.96 2.21 -4.84
CA VAL A 81 -14.02 1.21 -4.82
C VAL A 81 -14.83 1.35 -3.54
N GLU A 82 -16.10 0.94 -3.58
CA GLU A 82 -16.97 1.04 -2.42
C GLU A 82 -16.76 -0.09 -1.43
N ARG A 83 -16.48 -1.29 -1.92
CA ARG A 83 -16.35 -2.50 -1.10
C ARG A 83 -14.96 -3.09 -1.27
N ALA A 84 -14.24 -3.21 -0.15
CA ALA A 84 -12.89 -3.75 -0.15
C ALA A 84 -12.90 -5.24 -0.48
N GLN A 85 -11.98 -5.64 -1.34
CA GLN A 85 -11.70 -7.02 -1.67
C GLN A 85 -10.24 -7.33 -1.37
N PRO A 86 -9.89 -8.58 -1.01
CA PRO A 86 -8.47 -8.93 -0.84
C PRO A 86 -7.65 -8.52 -2.07
N GLY A 87 -6.54 -7.86 -1.84
CA GLY A 87 -5.69 -7.26 -2.87
C GLY A 87 -5.90 -5.76 -3.04
N ASP A 88 -6.88 -5.18 -2.37
CA ASP A 88 -7.10 -3.73 -2.44
C ASP A 88 -6.24 -2.97 -1.43
N LEU A 89 -5.94 -1.73 -1.78
CA LEU A 89 -5.22 -0.79 -0.92
C LEU A 89 -6.19 -0.15 0.05
N LEU A 90 -5.85 -0.19 1.33
CA LEU A 90 -6.59 0.49 2.38
C LEU A 90 -5.82 1.75 2.78
N VAL A 91 -6.51 2.88 2.79
CA VAL A 91 -5.95 4.16 3.24
C VAL A 91 -6.64 4.53 4.55
N PHE A 92 -5.84 4.79 5.58
CA PHE A 92 -6.34 5.04 6.93
C PHE A 92 -6.07 6.47 7.38
N ARG A 93 -7.00 7.03 8.16
CA ARG A 93 -6.80 8.26 8.94
C ARG A 93 -7.15 7.99 10.39
N TRP A 94 -6.46 8.64 11.30
CA TRP A 94 -6.71 8.43 12.72
C TRP A 94 -7.95 9.13 13.22
N ARG A 95 -8.28 10.30 12.65
CA ARG A 95 -9.45 11.09 13.00
C ARG A 95 -10.10 11.65 11.73
N PRO A 96 -11.44 11.85 11.73
CA PRO A 96 -12.15 12.28 10.52
C PRO A 96 -11.65 13.58 9.89
N GLN A 97 -11.19 14.54 10.72
CA GLN A 97 -10.74 15.85 10.23
C GLN A 97 -9.25 15.87 9.88
N HIS A 98 -8.52 14.77 10.09
CA HIS A 98 -7.09 14.72 9.79
C HIS A 98 -6.84 14.06 8.44
N ALA A 99 -5.71 14.42 7.82
CA ALA A 99 -5.25 13.77 6.61
C ALA A 99 -4.94 12.30 6.88
N ALA A 100 -5.08 11.47 5.86
CA ALA A 100 -4.69 10.07 5.94
C ALA A 100 -3.18 9.96 6.14
N LYS A 101 -2.75 8.99 6.95
CA LYS A 101 -1.32 8.83 7.25
C LYS A 101 -0.86 7.38 7.33
N HIS A 102 -1.69 6.43 6.96
CA HIS A 102 -1.30 5.02 6.99
C HIS A 102 -1.92 4.27 5.81
N LEU A 103 -1.19 3.26 5.34
CA LEU A 103 -1.56 2.42 4.22
C LEU A 103 -1.45 0.96 4.60
N GLY A 104 -2.30 0.13 4.03
CA GLY A 104 -2.22 -1.31 4.17
C GLY A 104 -2.82 -2.01 2.97
N ILE A 105 -2.62 -3.30 2.90
CA ILE A 105 -3.16 -4.15 1.83
C ILE A 105 -4.11 -5.17 2.46
N LEU A 106 -5.36 -5.19 2.03
CA LEU A 106 -6.29 -6.22 2.49
C LEU A 106 -5.85 -7.57 1.91
N VAL A 107 -5.61 -8.55 2.77
CA VAL A 107 -5.14 -9.87 2.33
C VAL A 107 -6.19 -10.96 2.55
N ALA A 108 -7.18 -10.69 3.38
CA ALA A 108 -8.36 -11.53 3.60
C ALA A 108 -9.50 -10.60 4.01
N GLN A 109 -10.71 -11.10 4.12
CA GLN A 109 -11.89 -10.27 4.45
C GLN A 109 -11.72 -9.51 5.76
N ASP A 110 -10.99 -10.08 6.71
CA ASP A 110 -10.86 -9.53 8.07
C ASP A 110 -9.39 -9.31 8.47
N ARG A 111 -8.45 -9.29 7.52
CA ARG A 111 -7.02 -9.11 7.82
C ARG A 111 -6.35 -8.24 6.78
N PHE A 112 -5.42 -7.41 7.25
CA PHE A 112 -4.64 -6.56 6.36
C PHE A 112 -3.16 -6.60 6.72
N LEU A 113 -2.34 -6.42 5.69
CA LEU A 113 -0.89 -6.41 5.81
C LEU A 113 -0.42 -4.97 5.76
N HIS A 114 0.46 -4.58 6.68
CA HIS A 114 0.95 -3.22 6.74
C HIS A 114 2.32 -3.15 7.45
N ALA A 115 3.04 -2.06 7.19
CA ALA A 115 4.27 -1.75 7.92
C ALA A 115 3.87 -1.09 9.24
N TYR A 116 3.94 -1.86 10.32
CA TYR A 116 3.52 -1.40 11.65
C TYR A 116 4.64 -0.61 12.30
N GLU A 117 4.37 0.66 12.63
CA GLU A 117 5.38 1.56 13.19
C GLU A 117 6.05 0.96 14.42
N ALA A 118 7.38 1.09 14.50
CA ALA A 118 8.23 0.55 15.55
C ALA A 118 8.30 -0.98 15.59
N HIS A 119 7.74 -1.65 14.59
CA HIS A 119 7.77 -3.12 14.50
C HIS A 119 8.26 -3.55 13.10
N GLU A 120 7.43 -4.20 12.34
CA GLU A 120 7.78 -4.76 11.04
C GLU A 120 6.53 -4.87 10.19
N VAL A 121 6.68 -5.29 8.95
CA VAL A 121 5.55 -5.66 8.11
C VAL A 121 4.92 -6.92 8.67
N LEU A 122 3.64 -6.85 8.99
CA LEU A 122 2.91 -7.95 9.58
C LEU A 122 1.44 -7.91 9.15
N ILE A 123 0.73 -8.98 9.46
CA ILE A 123 -0.71 -9.07 9.22
C ILE A 123 -1.43 -8.79 10.53
N SER A 124 -2.36 -7.87 10.49
CA SER A 124 -3.20 -7.51 11.63
C SER A 124 -4.67 -7.83 11.36
N PRO A 125 -5.44 -8.19 12.39
CA PRO A 125 -6.89 -8.34 12.22
C PRO A 125 -7.52 -6.97 11.98
N LEU A 126 -8.48 -6.92 11.04
CA LEU A 126 -9.19 -5.70 10.71
C LEU A 126 -10.37 -5.52 11.67
N ILE A 127 -10.03 -5.28 12.94
CA ILE A 127 -11.01 -5.08 14.01
C ILE A 127 -11.75 -3.76 13.83
N PRO A 128 -12.89 -3.55 14.56
CA PRO A 128 -13.69 -2.32 14.38
C PRO A 128 -12.92 -1.03 14.51
N GLN A 129 -11.92 -0.96 15.40
CA GLN A 129 -11.08 0.23 15.56
C GLN A 129 -10.34 0.59 14.26
N TRP A 130 -9.79 -0.40 13.57
CA TRP A 130 -9.13 -0.19 12.29
C TRP A 130 -10.13 0.11 11.19
N ARG A 131 -11.27 -0.60 11.17
CA ARG A 131 -12.30 -0.36 10.15
C ARG A 131 -12.82 1.08 10.18
N ARG A 132 -13.00 1.64 11.36
CA ARG A 132 -13.46 3.02 11.52
C ARG A 132 -12.45 4.05 11.01
N ARG A 133 -11.19 3.67 10.91
CA ARG A 133 -10.11 4.54 10.40
C ARG A 133 -9.93 4.49 8.89
N ILE A 134 -10.63 3.60 8.20
CA ILE A 134 -10.52 3.53 6.74
C ILE A 134 -11.09 4.81 6.13
N ALA A 135 -10.22 5.55 5.42
CA ALA A 135 -10.58 6.77 4.70
C ALA A 135 -10.97 6.47 3.27
N GLY A 136 -10.43 5.42 2.69
CA GLY A 136 -10.75 5.01 1.33
C GLY A 136 -10.19 3.64 1.01
N VAL A 137 -10.77 3.01 0.00
CA VAL A 137 -10.36 1.70 -0.49
C VAL A 137 -10.13 1.83 -1.99
N PHE A 138 -9.01 1.28 -2.47
CA PHE A 138 -8.59 1.46 -3.85
C PHE A 138 -8.13 0.14 -4.46
N ALA A 139 -8.55 -0.09 -5.71
CA ALA A 139 -8.07 -1.22 -6.50
C ALA A 139 -6.83 -0.78 -7.26
N PHE A 140 -5.77 -1.60 -7.23
CA PHE A 140 -4.59 -1.38 -8.05
C PHE A 140 -4.96 -1.49 -9.53
N PRO A 141 -4.29 -0.75 -10.42
CA PRO A 141 -4.57 -0.84 -11.85
C PRO A 141 -4.28 -2.24 -12.38
N HIS A 142 -5.04 -2.67 -13.38
CA HIS A 142 -4.85 -3.98 -13.99
C HIS A 142 -3.43 -4.15 -14.47
N LEU A 143 -2.83 -5.30 -14.14
CA LEU A 143 -1.51 -5.63 -14.65
C LEU A 143 -1.59 -5.94 -16.13
N ASN A 144 -0.66 -5.36 -16.88
CA ASN A 144 -0.55 -5.57 -18.30
C ASN A 144 0.31 -6.82 -18.56
N PRO A 145 -0.19 -7.83 -19.30
CA PRO A 145 0.62 -9.01 -19.62
C PRO A 145 1.97 -8.68 -20.26
N THR A 146 2.05 -7.60 -21.05
CA THR A 146 3.31 -7.14 -21.64
C THR A 146 4.30 -6.68 -20.58
N SER A 147 3.82 -5.92 -19.59
CA SER A 147 4.65 -5.46 -18.47
C SER A 147 5.17 -6.64 -17.66
N GLU A 148 4.34 -7.64 -17.43
CA GLU A 148 4.72 -8.85 -16.73
C GLU A 148 5.85 -9.60 -17.49
N ARG A 149 5.73 -9.73 -18.81
CA ARG A 149 6.76 -10.35 -19.64
C ARG A 149 8.06 -9.58 -19.55
N GLN A 150 8.01 -8.25 -19.63
CA GLN A 150 9.19 -7.41 -19.53
C GLN A 150 9.88 -7.58 -18.18
N ALA A 151 9.11 -7.62 -17.10
CA ALA A 151 9.65 -7.84 -15.77
C ALA A 151 10.36 -9.20 -15.66
N THR A 152 9.80 -10.24 -16.26
CA THR A 152 10.39 -11.57 -16.29
C THR A 152 11.70 -11.60 -17.07
N TRP A 153 11.77 -10.88 -18.17
CA TRP A 153 12.97 -10.87 -19.04
C TRP A 153 14.15 -10.09 -18.45
N ARG A 154 13.92 -9.26 -17.45
CA ARG A 154 14.98 -8.44 -16.84
C ARG A 154 15.68 -9.11 -15.65
N HIS A 155 15.30 -10.33 -15.36
CA HIS A 155 16.00 -11.16 -14.37
C HIS A 155 17.11 -11.98 -15.04
#